data_2e72b6265192bb4d5a70fd7b17cd07c4
#
_entry.id   2e72b6265192bb4d5a70fd7b17cd07c4
#
_cell.length_a   1.000
_cell.length_b   1.000
_cell.length_c   1.000
_cell.angle_alpha   90.00
_cell.angle_beta   90.00
_cell.angle_gamma   90.00
#
_symmetry.space_group_name_H-M   'P 1'
#
loop_
_entity.id
_entity.type
_entity.pdbx_description
1 polymer ?
#
loop_
_entity_poly.entity_id
_entity_poly.type
_entity_poly.pdbx_seq_one_letter_code
_entity_poly.pdbx_strand_id
1 'polypeptide(L)'
;METKGLVALGISLASPEEVLKWSYGEVLKPETINYRRLRPEKDGLFCEAIFGPTRDWQCYCGKYKNPRYKNIVCEKCGVQVTRASVRRERMGHINLSAPIAHIWYTRRIPSYLGLLLDISRRNLDRVLYYAQYIVTYVDEEARQKALARLEEEISGSEREYATEFNQKILEIKNYRDQQYAILKEQRDSLQSQTDEKVAAEIAPIIREGQRIESDLHGRLGSVANDDVLIAQTDTVVVKAGETITNAHIAAVQKAVKAKLDEIEGSYRGQLQRDFERLDMEKQTLRAEAEEQMEALRNQLEEISMKSDSTNSKLRDELLDLQPLAFLSEISYRELKSRWGNVFRADMGAEAFMDILRRLDMDRLSEDLWNEVRTTKSKQKRKKAVSRLKVVESFRASKNKPEWMILSVLPVIPADLRPMVQLDGGRFATSDLNDLYRRVINRNNRLKRLLELGAPDVIVRNEKRMLQEAVDSLIDNSQRGKALSRRGRRELKSLSDMLKGKKGRFRRNQIGRAHV
;
A
#
# COMPACT_ATOMS: atom_id res chain seq x y z
N MET A 1 32.41 39.44 -28.25
CA MET A 1 33.39 38.33 -28.16
C MET A 1 34.07 38.24 -29.52
N GLU A 2 35.32 38.48 -29.56
CA GLU A 2 36.13 38.19 -30.75
C GLU A 2 36.29 36.70 -30.87
N THR A 3 35.90 36.13 -31.99
CA THR A 3 35.95 34.69 -32.25
C THR A 3 37.35 34.17 -32.63
N LYS A 4 38.36 35.05 -32.59
CA LYS A 4 39.75 34.69 -32.84
C LYS A 4 40.29 33.91 -31.64
N GLY A 5 40.41 32.58 -31.76
CA GLY A 5 40.97 31.72 -30.75
C GLY A 5 40.01 30.68 -30.15
N LEU A 6 38.76 30.57 -30.68
CA LEU A 6 37.82 29.49 -30.24
C LEU A 6 38.28 28.15 -30.81
N VAL A 7 38.83 27.29 -29.95
CA VAL A 7 39.32 25.94 -30.33
C VAL A 7 38.21 24.89 -30.18
N ALA A 8 37.39 24.99 -29.13
CA ALA A 8 36.30 24.04 -28.86
C ALA A 8 35.17 24.72 -28.08
N LEU A 9 33.98 24.17 -28.21
CA LEU A 9 32.80 24.55 -27.44
C LEU A 9 32.31 23.36 -26.62
N GLY A 10 32.34 23.48 -25.32
CA GLY A 10 31.81 22.50 -24.40
C GLY A 10 30.34 22.81 -24.04
N ILE A 11 29.51 21.75 -23.96
CA ILE A 11 28.13 21.86 -23.47
C ILE A 11 28.04 21.04 -22.18
N SER A 12 27.62 21.70 -21.09
CA SER A 12 27.42 21.07 -19.80
C SER A 12 26.07 21.44 -19.21
N LEU A 13 25.66 20.73 -18.15
CA LEU A 13 24.51 21.13 -17.36
C LEU A 13 24.85 22.37 -16.52
N ALA A 14 23.89 23.28 -16.39
CA ALA A 14 24.03 24.43 -15.50
C ALA A 14 23.35 24.15 -14.16
N SER A 15 24.06 24.43 -13.06
CA SER A 15 23.44 24.41 -11.74
C SER A 15 22.47 25.59 -11.56
N PRO A 16 21.51 25.50 -10.64
CA PRO A 16 20.65 26.66 -10.31
C PRO A 16 21.48 27.89 -9.89
N GLU A 17 22.56 27.70 -9.19
CA GLU A 17 23.47 28.78 -8.76
C GLU A 17 24.18 29.45 -9.94
N GLU A 18 24.58 28.68 -10.95
CA GLU A 18 25.17 29.23 -12.18
C GLU A 18 24.14 30.08 -12.95
N VAL A 19 22.89 29.58 -13.07
CA VAL A 19 21.81 30.38 -13.71
C VAL A 19 21.58 31.67 -12.98
N LEU A 20 21.59 31.67 -11.63
CA LEU A 20 21.48 32.89 -10.84
C LEU A 20 22.66 33.86 -11.04
N LYS A 21 23.90 33.32 -11.19
CA LYS A 21 25.10 34.14 -11.49
C LYS A 21 25.01 34.82 -12.86
N TRP A 22 24.40 34.18 -13.86
CA TRP A 22 24.20 34.80 -15.19
C TRP A 22 23.11 35.85 -15.19
N SER A 23 22.20 35.79 -14.21
CA SER A 23 21.00 36.64 -14.18
C SER A 23 21.24 37.98 -13.53
N TYR A 24 20.65 38.99 -14.12
CA TYR A 24 20.61 40.35 -13.59
C TYR A 24 19.33 40.66 -12.80
N GLY A 25 18.42 39.72 -12.70
CA GLY A 25 17.21 39.86 -11.89
C GLY A 25 16.10 38.87 -12.25
N GLU A 26 15.11 38.76 -11.36
CA GLU A 26 13.95 37.88 -11.52
C GLU A 26 12.85 38.56 -12.35
N VAL A 27 12.29 37.79 -13.31
CA VAL A 27 11.15 38.21 -14.11
C VAL A 27 9.87 37.73 -13.46
N LEU A 28 9.13 38.65 -12.84
CA LEU A 28 7.92 38.35 -12.09
C LEU A 28 6.64 38.49 -12.90
N LYS A 29 6.64 39.42 -13.90
CA LYS A 29 5.44 39.77 -14.64
C LYS A 29 5.45 39.21 -16.06
N PRO A 30 4.30 38.72 -16.57
CA PRO A 30 4.18 38.25 -17.95
C PRO A 30 4.11 39.37 -18.98
N GLU A 31 3.93 40.62 -18.55
CA GLU A 31 3.83 41.77 -19.42
C GLU A 31 5.16 42.05 -20.13
N THR A 32 5.05 42.51 -21.38
CA THR A 32 6.20 42.82 -22.23
C THR A 32 6.44 44.35 -22.24
N ILE A 33 5.53 45.07 -22.83
CA ILE A 33 5.55 46.52 -22.94
C ILE A 33 4.20 47.11 -22.52
N ASN A 34 4.22 48.34 -22.06
CA ASN A 34 3.01 49.14 -21.89
C ASN A 34 2.60 49.70 -23.25
N TYR A 35 1.50 49.23 -23.83
CA TYR A 35 1.05 49.60 -25.17
C TYR A 35 0.66 51.06 -25.31
N ARG A 36 0.29 51.74 -24.21
CA ARG A 36 -0.04 53.18 -24.22
C ARG A 36 1.21 54.03 -24.25
N ARG A 37 2.25 53.62 -23.49
CA ARG A 37 3.50 54.41 -23.37
C ARG A 37 4.62 53.88 -24.27
N LEU A 38 4.44 52.74 -24.92
CA LEU A 38 5.43 52.04 -25.75
C LEU A 38 6.76 51.78 -25.03
N ARG A 39 6.70 51.63 -23.69
CA ARG A 39 7.89 51.39 -22.85
C ARG A 39 7.82 50.03 -22.18
N PRO A 40 8.98 49.37 -21.93
CA PRO A 40 9.06 48.13 -21.20
C PRO A 40 8.39 48.23 -19.83
N GLU A 41 7.62 47.18 -19.46
CA GLU A 41 7.03 47.13 -18.13
C GLU A 41 8.08 46.72 -17.08
N LYS A 42 8.00 47.31 -15.87
CA LYS A 42 8.90 46.96 -14.77
C LYS A 42 8.66 45.51 -14.32
N ASP A 43 9.75 44.77 -14.06
CA ASP A 43 9.77 43.35 -13.66
C ASP A 43 9.14 42.40 -14.70
N GLY A 44 8.91 42.90 -15.93
CA GLY A 44 8.40 42.13 -17.05
C GLY A 44 9.51 41.60 -17.98
N LEU A 45 9.10 40.92 -19.05
CA LEU A 45 10.01 40.27 -20.01
C LEU A 45 10.97 41.18 -20.74
N PHE A 46 10.73 42.52 -20.74
CA PHE A 46 11.60 43.51 -21.36
C PHE A 46 12.12 44.55 -20.36
N CYS A 47 12.00 44.31 -19.07
CA CYS A 47 12.40 45.22 -18.00
C CYS A 47 13.81 45.76 -18.19
N GLU A 48 13.95 47.10 -18.17
CA GLU A 48 15.25 47.76 -18.34
C GLU A 48 16.18 47.56 -17.14
N ALA A 49 15.64 47.38 -15.93
CA ALA A 49 16.45 47.11 -14.75
C ALA A 49 17.14 45.74 -14.84
N ILE A 50 16.49 44.73 -15.45
CA ILE A 50 17.04 43.38 -15.61
C ILE A 50 17.91 43.30 -16.86
N PHE A 51 17.36 43.66 -18.02
CA PHE A 51 18.01 43.44 -19.32
C PHE A 51 18.84 44.62 -19.83
N GLY A 52 18.78 45.77 -19.17
CA GLY A 52 19.46 46.96 -19.57
C GLY A 52 18.59 48.00 -20.27
N PRO A 53 19.11 49.22 -20.49
CA PRO A 53 18.36 50.33 -21.05
C PRO A 53 18.02 50.11 -22.54
N THR A 54 16.92 50.72 -23.01
CA THR A 54 16.51 50.69 -24.42
C THR A 54 17.23 51.73 -25.26
N ARG A 55 17.75 52.77 -24.65
CA ARG A 55 18.54 53.84 -25.28
C ARG A 55 19.91 53.95 -24.64
N ASP A 56 20.92 54.20 -25.45
CA ASP A 56 22.29 54.35 -24.95
C ASP A 56 22.38 55.45 -23.89
N TRP A 57 23.02 55.10 -22.78
CA TRP A 57 23.35 56.02 -21.70
C TRP A 57 22.14 56.72 -21.04
N GLN A 58 20.95 56.12 -21.13
CA GLN A 58 19.73 56.70 -20.57
C GLN A 58 19.04 55.70 -19.64
N CYS A 59 18.68 56.13 -18.43
CA CYS A 59 17.84 55.34 -17.55
C CYS A 59 16.35 55.47 -17.88
N TYR A 60 15.51 54.50 -17.43
CA TYR A 60 14.06 54.47 -17.70
C TYR A 60 13.31 55.74 -17.30
N CYS A 61 13.60 56.31 -16.12
CA CYS A 61 12.92 57.52 -15.63
C CYS A 61 13.44 58.83 -16.26
N GLY A 62 14.56 58.79 -16.99
CA GLY A 62 15.16 59.95 -17.64
C GLY A 62 15.98 60.86 -16.72
N LYS A 63 16.23 60.47 -15.45
CA LYS A 63 17.08 61.21 -14.51
C LYS A 63 18.50 61.37 -15.05
N TYR A 64 19.04 60.26 -15.58
CA TYR A 64 20.37 60.20 -16.17
C TYR A 64 20.25 59.96 -17.69
N LYS A 65 20.88 60.80 -18.52
CA LYS A 65 20.78 60.82 -20.00
C LYS A 65 22.12 60.91 -20.71
N ASN A 66 23.24 61.01 -20.02
CA ASN A 66 24.54 61.25 -20.61
C ASN A 66 25.56 60.14 -20.29
N PRO A 67 26.55 59.87 -21.16
CA PRO A 67 27.68 59.00 -20.92
C PRO A 67 28.47 59.26 -19.65
N ARG A 68 28.39 60.52 -19.14
CA ARG A 68 29.01 60.94 -17.87
C ARG A 68 28.60 60.06 -16.69
N TYR A 69 27.42 59.57 -16.72
CA TYR A 69 26.84 58.72 -15.67
C TYR A 69 27.00 57.20 -15.93
N LYS A 70 28.01 56.81 -16.73
CA LYS A 70 28.30 55.44 -17.08
C LYS A 70 28.37 54.54 -15.83
N ASN A 71 27.74 53.36 -15.88
CA ASN A 71 27.69 52.33 -14.84
C ASN A 71 26.97 52.71 -13.55
N ILE A 72 26.43 53.93 -13.42
CA ILE A 72 25.59 54.28 -12.26
C ILE A 72 24.24 53.58 -12.36
N VAL A 73 23.79 52.98 -11.26
CA VAL A 73 22.45 52.45 -11.12
C VAL A 73 21.53 53.54 -10.61
N CYS A 74 20.48 53.84 -11.36
CA CYS A 74 19.54 54.91 -11.00
C CYS A 74 18.74 54.53 -9.74
N GLU A 75 18.82 55.31 -8.68
CA GLU A 75 18.12 55.07 -7.40
C GLU A 75 16.58 55.08 -7.57
N LYS A 76 16.04 55.85 -8.56
CA LYS A 76 14.60 55.94 -8.80
C LYS A 76 14.02 54.77 -9.57
N CYS A 77 14.72 54.24 -10.58
CA CYS A 77 14.18 53.21 -11.48
C CYS A 77 15.00 51.90 -11.51
N GLY A 78 16.14 51.84 -10.82
CA GLY A 78 17.00 50.66 -10.74
C GLY A 78 17.73 50.30 -12.04
N VAL A 79 17.65 51.17 -13.09
CA VAL A 79 18.30 50.89 -14.38
C VAL A 79 19.74 51.38 -14.34
N GLN A 80 20.66 50.53 -14.73
CA GLN A 80 22.07 50.88 -14.88
C GLN A 80 22.28 51.65 -16.19
N VAL A 81 22.99 52.79 -16.12
CA VAL A 81 23.30 53.63 -17.27
C VAL A 81 24.45 53.02 -18.08
N THR A 82 24.10 52.30 -19.15
CA THR A 82 25.02 51.58 -20.04
C THR A 82 24.58 51.75 -21.49
N ARG A 83 25.31 51.09 -22.42
CA ARG A 83 24.88 51.00 -23.82
C ARG A 83 23.71 50.04 -23.95
N ALA A 84 22.80 50.31 -24.86
CA ALA A 84 21.67 49.41 -25.16
C ALA A 84 22.10 48.01 -25.66
N SER A 85 23.31 47.89 -26.19
CA SER A 85 23.87 46.61 -26.67
C SER A 85 23.89 45.51 -25.58
N VAL A 86 23.93 45.88 -24.28
CA VAL A 86 23.86 44.93 -23.16
C VAL A 86 22.55 44.11 -23.15
N ARG A 87 21.49 44.58 -23.79
CA ARG A 87 20.22 43.85 -23.96
C ARG A 87 20.34 42.56 -24.79
N ARG A 88 21.46 42.37 -25.50
CA ARG A 88 21.80 41.11 -26.20
C ARG A 88 22.56 40.13 -25.33
N GLU A 89 23.09 40.57 -24.19
CA GLU A 89 23.99 39.81 -23.33
C GLU A 89 23.36 39.47 -21.99
N ARG A 90 22.61 40.40 -21.38
CA ARG A 90 22.03 40.21 -20.05
C ARG A 90 20.90 39.23 -20.04
N MET A 91 21.02 38.23 -19.17
CA MET A 91 19.98 37.25 -18.89
C MET A 91 19.18 37.64 -17.65
N GLY A 92 17.96 37.17 -17.58
CA GLY A 92 17.14 37.14 -16.37
C GLY A 92 16.87 35.72 -15.94
N HIS A 93 16.10 35.55 -14.88
CA HIS A 93 15.64 34.23 -14.43
C HIS A 93 14.18 34.26 -13.96
N ILE A 94 13.60 33.10 -13.85
CA ILE A 94 12.29 32.84 -13.21
C ILE A 94 12.51 31.79 -12.15
N ASN A 95 12.19 32.09 -10.88
CA ASN A 95 12.14 31.10 -9.81
C ASN A 95 10.87 30.28 -9.97
N LEU A 96 11.03 28.97 -10.15
CA LEU A 96 9.90 28.08 -10.33
C LEU A 96 9.31 27.68 -8.96
N SER A 97 8.00 27.80 -8.82
CA SER A 97 7.27 27.43 -7.58
C SER A 97 7.21 25.93 -7.33
N ALA A 98 7.55 25.13 -8.34
CA ALA A 98 7.75 23.69 -8.23
C ALA A 98 8.89 23.25 -9.16
N PRO A 99 9.71 22.25 -8.78
CA PRO A 99 10.73 21.70 -9.65
C PRO A 99 10.13 21.12 -10.93
N ILE A 100 10.85 21.25 -12.04
CA ILE A 100 10.40 20.82 -13.38
C ILE A 100 11.48 20.01 -14.07
N ALA A 101 11.10 18.85 -14.61
CA ALA A 101 12.04 18.01 -15.35
C ALA A 101 12.32 18.59 -16.74
N HIS A 102 13.60 18.65 -17.11
CA HIS A 102 14.01 19.13 -18.42
C HIS A 102 13.66 18.11 -19.51
N ILE A 103 12.86 18.52 -20.51
CA ILE A 103 12.30 17.63 -21.53
C ILE A 103 13.37 16.89 -22.36
N TRP A 104 14.56 17.43 -22.55
CA TRP A 104 15.64 16.76 -23.29
C TRP A 104 16.14 15.50 -22.60
N TYR A 105 16.08 15.43 -21.26
CA TYR A 105 16.55 14.27 -20.49
C TYR A 105 15.45 13.26 -20.22
N THR A 106 14.18 13.66 -20.39
CA THR A 106 13.03 12.80 -20.14
C THR A 106 12.45 12.18 -21.42
N ARG A 107 12.22 12.99 -22.46
CA ARG A 107 11.51 12.56 -23.68
C ARG A 107 12.38 12.19 -24.87
N ARG A 108 13.65 12.54 -24.85
CA ARG A 108 14.57 12.10 -25.92
C ARG A 108 14.74 10.58 -25.88
N ILE A 109 15.04 9.96 -27.01
CA ILE A 109 15.30 8.53 -27.13
C ILE A 109 16.79 8.31 -27.39
N PRO A 110 17.51 7.61 -26.49
CA PRO A 110 17.08 7.13 -25.17
C PRO A 110 16.93 8.26 -24.13
N SER A 111 16.01 8.07 -23.15
CA SER A 111 15.86 8.99 -22.02
C SER A 111 17.02 8.84 -21.04
N TYR A 112 17.78 9.89 -20.78
CA TYR A 112 18.90 9.86 -19.83
C TYR A 112 18.42 9.61 -18.39
N LEU A 113 17.35 10.27 -17.98
CA LEU A 113 16.74 10.07 -16.67
C LEU A 113 16.20 8.64 -16.52
N GLY A 114 15.54 8.12 -17.57
CA GLY A 114 15.05 6.75 -17.58
C GLY A 114 16.16 5.70 -17.55
N LEU A 115 17.31 5.94 -18.24
CA LEU A 115 18.47 5.06 -18.19
C LEU A 115 19.14 5.08 -16.82
N LEU A 116 19.30 6.26 -16.22
CA LEU A 116 19.95 6.40 -14.92
C LEU A 116 19.20 5.65 -13.83
N LEU A 117 17.87 5.82 -13.77
CA LEU A 117 17.02 5.22 -12.75
C LEU A 117 16.44 3.84 -13.12
N ASP A 118 16.77 3.33 -14.32
CA ASP A 118 16.20 2.10 -14.86
C ASP A 118 14.66 2.11 -15.01
N ILE A 119 14.10 3.27 -15.31
CA ILE A 119 12.65 3.47 -15.44
C ILE A 119 12.25 3.53 -16.92
N SER A 120 11.18 2.84 -17.27
CA SER A 120 10.61 2.93 -18.61
C SER A 120 10.07 4.36 -18.88
N ARG A 121 10.18 4.82 -20.12
CA ARG A 121 9.66 6.13 -20.53
C ARG A 121 8.18 6.32 -20.17
N ARG A 122 7.37 5.27 -20.34
CA ARG A 122 5.93 5.33 -20.02
C ARG A 122 5.68 5.59 -18.54
N ASN A 123 6.42 4.94 -17.67
CA ASN A 123 6.29 5.14 -16.22
C ASN A 123 6.86 6.50 -15.79
N LEU A 124 7.98 6.92 -16.41
CA LEU A 124 8.53 8.25 -16.19
C LEU A 124 7.51 9.36 -16.53
N ASP A 125 6.87 9.27 -17.70
CA ASP A 125 5.83 10.23 -18.10
C ASP A 125 4.63 10.22 -17.13
N ARG A 126 4.20 9.06 -16.65
CA ARG A 126 3.08 8.96 -15.70
C ARG A 126 3.36 9.68 -14.38
N VAL A 127 4.56 9.55 -13.86
CA VAL A 127 4.95 10.23 -12.62
C VAL A 127 5.13 11.73 -12.87
N LEU A 128 5.86 12.13 -13.92
CA LEU A 128 6.13 13.54 -14.23
C LEU A 128 4.86 14.36 -14.49
N TYR A 129 3.84 13.75 -15.10
CA TYR A 129 2.56 14.42 -15.36
C TYR A 129 1.48 14.12 -14.32
N TYR A 130 1.89 13.70 -13.12
CA TYR A 130 1.01 13.55 -11.93
C TYR A 130 -0.11 12.51 -12.11
N ALA A 131 0.16 11.42 -12.82
CA ALA A 131 -0.76 10.29 -12.99
C ALA A 131 -0.49 9.11 -12.05
N GLN A 132 0.74 8.98 -11.52
CA GLN A 132 1.14 7.93 -10.59
C GLN A 132 2.13 8.47 -9.56
N TYR A 133 2.12 7.86 -8.37
CA TYR A 133 3.16 8.05 -7.36
C TYR A 133 4.36 7.17 -7.65
N ILE A 134 5.53 7.61 -7.21
CA ILE A 134 6.75 6.81 -7.14
C ILE A 134 7.27 6.83 -5.70
N VAL A 135 7.68 5.68 -5.21
CA VAL A 135 8.30 5.57 -3.89
C VAL A 135 9.72 6.17 -3.95
N THR A 136 9.93 7.26 -3.22
CA THR A 136 11.19 8.00 -3.21
C THR A 136 12.17 7.46 -2.18
N TYR A 137 11.65 6.90 -1.09
CA TYR A 137 12.43 6.39 0.02
C TYR A 137 11.65 5.37 0.83
N VAL A 138 12.33 4.34 1.29
CA VAL A 138 11.82 3.36 2.25
C VAL A 138 12.76 3.36 3.46
N ASP A 139 12.20 3.51 4.64
CA ASP A 139 12.91 3.40 5.90
C ASP A 139 12.95 1.94 6.33
N GLU A 140 14.12 1.34 6.22
CA GLU A 140 14.34 -0.08 6.48
C GLU A 140 14.15 -0.43 7.97
N GLU A 141 14.57 0.47 8.87
CA GLU A 141 14.39 0.26 10.31
C GLU A 141 12.91 0.35 10.70
N ALA A 142 12.20 1.34 10.14
CA ALA A 142 10.76 1.47 10.36
C ALA A 142 9.99 0.28 9.77
N ARG A 143 10.43 -0.26 8.61
CA ARG A 143 9.86 -1.46 7.99
C ARG A 143 10.03 -2.69 8.87
N GLN A 144 11.22 -2.92 9.41
CA GLN A 144 11.48 -4.04 10.32
C GLN A 144 10.65 -3.93 11.61
N LYS A 145 10.55 -2.73 12.18
CA LYS A 145 9.70 -2.48 13.35
C LYS A 145 8.21 -2.71 13.05
N ALA A 146 7.75 -2.33 11.86
CA ALA A 146 6.37 -2.58 11.42
C ALA A 146 6.09 -4.07 11.22
N LEU A 147 7.03 -4.82 10.62
CA LEU A 147 6.94 -6.28 10.49
C LEU A 147 6.90 -6.97 11.85
N ALA A 148 7.78 -6.59 12.78
CA ALA A 148 7.80 -7.17 14.12
C ALA A 148 6.49 -6.90 14.89
N ARG A 149 5.92 -5.68 14.80
CA ARG A 149 4.62 -5.37 15.38
C ARG A 149 3.49 -6.18 14.77
N LEU A 150 3.49 -6.34 13.45
CA LEU A 150 2.50 -7.15 12.75
C LEU A 150 2.57 -8.62 13.22
N GLU A 151 3.76 -9.19 13.36
CA GLU A 151 3.98 -10.53 13.88
C GLU A 151 3.52 -10.68 15.34
N GLU A 152 3.73 -9.66 16.16
CA GLU A 152 3.26 -9.63 17.56
C GLU A 152 1.72 -9.55 17.63
N GLU A 153 1.09 -8.69 16.84
CA GLU A 153 -0.38 -8.57 16.75
C GLU A 153 -1.01 -9.89 16.27
N ILE A 154 -0.42 -10.55 15.27
CA ILE A 154 -0.85 -11.84 14.77
C ILE A 154 -0.80 -12.89 15.87
N SER A 155 0.36 -13.05 16.49
CA SER A 155 0.56 -14.03 17.57
C SER A 155 -0.31 -13.76 18.80
N GLY A 156 -0.61 -12.50 19.08
CA GLY A 156 -1.54 -12.06 20.12
C GLY A 156 -2.98 -12.50 19.83
N SER A 157 -3.48 -12.17 18.63
CA SER A 157 -4.85 -12.51 18.22
C SER A 157 -5.06 -14.03 18.10
N GLU A 158 -4.08 -14.78 17.59
CA GLU A 158 -4.14 -16.25 17.54
C GLU A 158 -4.24 -16.86 18.94
N ARG A 159 -3.48 -16.35 19.91
CA ARG A 159 -3.56 -16.79 21.30
C ARG A 159 -4.92 -16.46 21.93
N GLU A 160 -5.46 -15.28 21.68
CA GLU A 160 -6.79 -14.89 22.17
C GLU A 160 -7.88 -15.81 21.62
N TYR A 161 -7.91 -16.06 20.31
CA TYR A 161 -8.85 -16.99 19.71
C TYR A 161 -8.69 -18.40 20.27
N ALA A 162 -7.45 -18.91 20.35
CA ALA A 162 -7.19 -20.23 20.89
C ALA A 162 -7.67 -20.36 22.35
N THR A 163 -7.47 -19.34 23.18
CA THR A 163 -7.95 -19.36 24.58
C THR A 163 -9.46 -19.32 24.67
N GLU A 164 -10.14 -18.48 23.89
CA GLU A 164 -11.61 -18.41 23.86
C GLU A 164 -12.25 -19.74 23.42
N PHE A 165 -11.76 -20.33 22.34
CA PHE A 165 -12.29 -21.60 21.86
C PHE A 165 -12.00 -22.77 22.83
N ASN A 166 -10.81 -22.80 23.45
CA ASN A 166 -10.48 -23.78 24.46
C ASN A 166 -11.38 -23.68 25.71
N GLN A 167 -11.76 -22.46 26.12
CA GLN A 167 -12.72 -22.25 27.20
C GLN A 167 -14.09 -22.84 26.86
N LYS A 168 -14.61 -22.53 25.66
CA LYS A 168 -15.89 -23.11 25.17
C LYS A 168 -15.86 -24.64 25.11
N ILE A 169 -14.77 -25.21 24.63
CA ILE A 169 -14.59 -26.66 24.62
C ILE A 169 -14.57 -27.26 26.05
N LEU A 170 -13.94 -26.55 26.99
CA LEU A 170 -13.92 -26.95 28.40
C LEU A 170 -15.32 -26.91 29.03
N GLU A 171 -16.11 -25.88 28.71
CA GLU A 171 -17.50 -25.77 29.17
C GLU A 171 -18.37 -26.95 28.68
N ILE A 172 -18.26 -27.32 27.39
CA ILE A 172 -18.97 -28.47 26.83
C ILE A 172 -18.55 -29.75 27.53
N LYS A 173 -17.25 -29.95 27.78
CA LYS A 173 -16.75 -31.12 28.52
C LYS A 173 -17.29 -31.16 29.94
N ASN A 174 -17.25 -30.04 30.65
CA ASN A 174 -17.77 -29.97 32.02
C ASN A 174 -19.27 -30.27 32.07
N TYR A 175 -20.04 -29.73 31.13
CA TYR A 175 -21.47 -30.04 31.02
C TYR A 175 -21.71 -31.52 30.76
N ARG A 176 -21.01 -32.13 29.81
CA ARG A 176 -21.08 -33.58 29.54
C ARG A 176 -20.75 -34.40 30.78
N ASP A 177 -19.68 -34.06 31.47
CA ASP A 177 -19.21 -34.78 32.65
C ASP A 177 -20.20 -34.66 33.83
N GLN A 178 -20.85 -33.48 33.98
CA GLN A 178 -21.95 -33.31 34.92
C GLN A 178 -23.16 -34.17 34.59
N GLN A 179 -23.56 -34.22 33.31
CA GLN A 179 -24.66 -35.10 32.87
C GLN A 179 -24.32 -36.57 33.08
N TYR A 180 -23.08 -37.00 32.85
CA TYR A 180 -22.64 -38.35 33.13
C TYR A 180 -22.70 -38.70 34.64
N ALA A 181 -22.38 -37.77 35.52
CA ALA A 181 -22.52 -37.96 36.95
C ALA A 181 -24.00 -38.16 37.36
N ILE A 182 -24.91 -37.37 36.79
CA ILE A 182 -26.36 -37.49 37.01
C ILE A 182 -26.88 -38.86 36.52
N LEU A 183 -26.51 -39.27 35.28
CA LEU A 183 -26.91 -40.58 34.74
C LEU A 183 -26.36 -41.73 35.56
N LYS A 184 -25.16 -41.60 36.11
CA LYS A 184 -24.58 -42.58 37.02
C LYS A 184 -25.38 -42.67 38.33
N GLU A 185 -25.72 -41.56 38.94
CA GLU A 185 -26.52 -41.50 40.17
C GLU A 185 -27.92 -42.12 39.94
N GLN A 186 -28.55 -41.80 38.80
CA GLN A 186 -29.83 -42.43 38.40
C GLN A 186 -29.72 -43.93 38.26
N ARG A 187 -28.63 -44.44 37.64
CA ARG A 187 -28.37 -45.89 37.51
C ARG A 187 -28.21 -46.57 38.86
N ASP A 188 -27.41 -45.95 39.74
CA ASP A 188 -27.18 -46.50 41.09
C ASP A 188 -28.48 -46.48 41.93
N SER A 189 -29.30 -45.41 41.80
CA SER A 189 -30.62 -45.31 42.44
C SER A 189 -31.61 -46.37 41.92
N LEU A 190 -31.67 -46.56 40.59
CA LEU A 190 -32.52 -47.64 39.98
C LEU A 190 -32.11 -49.01 40.47
N GLN A 191 -30.81 -49.27 40.56
CA GLN A 191 -30.28 -50.54 41.09
C GLN A 191 -30.76 -50.75 42.54
N SER A 192 -30.56 -49.77 43.42
CA SER A 192 -30.95 -49.84 44.81
C SER A 192 -32.46 -50.02 44.98
N GLN A 193 -33.27 -49.25 44.25
CA GLN A 193 -34.73 -49.36 44.27
C GLN A 193 -35.24 -50.73 43.79
N THR A 194 -34.56 -51.29 42.78
CA THR A 194 -34.92 -52.63 42.27
C THR A 194 -34.55 -53.70 43.24
N ASP A 195 -33.37 -53.61 43.86
CA ASP A 195 -32.93 -54.56 44.87
C ASP A 195 -33.87 -54.56 46.15
N GLU A 196 -34.31 -53.31 46.54
CA GLU A 196 -35.30 -53.20 47.62
C GLU A 196 -36.65 -53.78 47.27
N LYS A 197 -37.16 -53.57 46.03
CA LYS A 197 -38.42 -54.13 45.55
C LYS A 197 -38.35 -55.63 45.47
N VAL A 198 -37.28 -56.20 44.91
CA VAL A 198 -37.01 -57.61 44.85
C VAL A 198 -36.97 -58.21 46.26
N ALA A 199 -36.25 -57.61 47.20
CA ALA A 199 -36.18 -58.03 48.57
C ALA A 199 -37.56 -58.04 49.29
N ALA A 200 -38.36 -56.97 49.04
CA ALA A 200 -39.69 -56.81 49.62
C ALA A 200 -40.69 -57.87 49.11
N GLU A 201 -40.66 -58.23 47.84
CA GLU A 201 -41.54 -59.26 47.26
C GLU A 201 -41.06 -60.71 47.60
N ILE A 202 -39.77 -60.94 47.65
CA ILE A 202 -39.18 -62.28 47.94
C ILE A 202 -39.33 -62.65 49.44
N ALA A 203 -39.18 -61.69 50.35
CA ALA A 203 -39.19 -61.95 51.79
C ALA A 203 -40.47 -62.66 52.31
N PRO A 204 -41.71 -62.31 51.86
CA PRO A 204 -42.90 -62.99 52.28
C PRO A 204 -42.95 -64.42 51.71
N ILE A 205 -42.51 -64.66 50.46
CA ILE A 205 -42.51 -65.98 49.80
C ILE A 205 -41.55 -66.95 50.52
N ILE A 206 -40.36 -66.47 50.87
CA ILE A 206 -39.39 -67.23 51.60
C ILE A 206 -39.94 -67.60 52.98
N ARG A 207 -40.54 -66.66 53.72
CA ARG A 207 -41.14 -66.90 55.01
C ARG A 207 -42.26 -67.93 54.95
N GLU A 208 -43.15 -67.81 53.98
CA GLU A 208 -44.23 -68.73 53.78
C GLU A 208 -43.71 -70.12 53.42
N GLY A 209 -42.75 -70.20 52.45
CA GLY A 209 -42.08 -71.48 52.09
C GLY A 209 -41.43 -72.17 53.29
N GLN A 210 -40.67 -71.41 54.07
CA GLN A 210 -40.04 -71.97 55.30
C GLN A 210 -41.04 -72.44 56.34
N ARG A 211 -42.15 -71.69 56.52
CA ARG A 211 -43.23 -72.11 57.40
C ARG A 211 -43.88 -73.42 56.94
N ILE A 212 -44.23 -73.51 55.64
CA ILE A 212 -44.84 -74.72 55.10
C ILE A 212 -43.86 -75.92 55.17
N GLU A 213 -42.56 -75.63 54.84
CA GLU A 213 -41.51 -76.64 54.94
C GLU A 213 -41.36 -77.21 56.37
N SER A 214 -41.32 -76.27 57.36
CA SER A 214 -41.26 -76.62 58.78
C SER A 214 -42.47 -77.41 59.25
N ASP A 215 -43.67 -77.01 58.79
CA ASP A 215 -44.93 -77.75 59.13
C ASP A 215 -44.96 -79.14 58.49
N LEU A 216 -44.56 -79.29 57.23
CA LEU A 216 -44.43 -80.60 56.57
C LEU A 216 -43.36 -81.47 57.18
N HIS A 217 -42.23 -80.89 57.63
CA HIS A 217 -41.18 -81.67 58.38
C HIS A 217 -41.70 -82.25 59.70
N GLY A 218 -42.53 -81.46 60.42
CA GLY A 218 -43.13 -81.84 61.67
C GLY A 218 -44.18 -82.96 61.51
N ARG A 219 -44.73 -83.13 60.31
CA ARG A 219 -45.80 -84.09 59.96
C ARG A 219 -45.37 -85.22 59.04
N LEU A 220 -44.09 -85.42 58.87
CA LEU A 220 -43.55 -86.51 58.00
C LEU A 220 -44.13 -87.89 58.35
N GLY A 221 -44.69 -88.60 57.35
CA GLY A 221 -45.30 -89.94 57.49
C GLY A 221 -46.77 -89.92 57.94
N SER A 222 -47.40 -88.79 58.23
CA SER A 222 -48.81 -88.60 58.50
C SER A 222 -49.60 -88.29 57.20
N VAL A 223 -50.91 -88.57 57.20
CA VAL A 223 -51.83 -88.26 56.10
C VAL A 223 -52.27 -86.80 56.24
N ALA A 224 -52.22 -86.03 55.15
CA ALA A 224 -52.65 -84.61 55.11
C ALA A 224 -54.21 -84.55 55.19
N ASN A 225 -54.71 -83.77 56.18
CA ASN A 225 -56.16 -83.61 56.35
C ASN A 225 -56.77 -82.63 55.37
N ASP A 226 -56.00 -81.62 54.92
CA ASP A 226 -56.39 -80.55 54.00
C ASP A 226 -55.29 -80.36 52.92
N ASP A 227 -55.67 -79.70 51.77
CA ASP A 227 -54.72 -79.36 50.73
C ASP A 227 -53.71 -78.37 51.23
N VAL A 228 -52.40 -78.68 51.17
CA VAL A 228 -51.33 -77.73 51.52
C VAL A 228 -51.01 -76.89 50.28
N LEU A 229 -51.47 -75.64 50.35
CA LEU A 229 -51.29 -74.69 49.27
C LEU A 229 -50.23 -73.67 49.67
N ILE A 230 -49.35 -73.34 48.76
CA ILE A 230 -48.51 -72.12 48.89
C ILE A 230 -49.32 -70.97 48.34
N ALA A 231 -49.92 -70.13 49.21
CA ALA A 231 -50.86 -69.12 48.81
C ALA A 231 -50.33 -68.11 47.76
N GLN A 232 -49.04 -67.88 47.80
CA GLN A 232 -48.41 -66.93 46.87
C GLN A 232 -47.94 -67.52 45.52
N THR A 233 -47.98 -68.88 45.39
CA THR A 233 -47.64 -69.54 44.12
C THR A 233 -48.84 -70.33 43.51
N ASP A 234 -49.98 -70.26 44.19
CA ASP A 234 -51.19 -71.00 43.79
C ASP A 234 -50.93 -72.52 43.52
N THR A 235 -49.86 -73.08 44.06
CA THR A 235 -49.44 -74.41 43.83
C THR A 235 -49.89 -75.29 45.02
N VAL A 236 -50.72 -76.28 44.74
CA VAL A 236 -51.06 -77.34 45.71
C VAL A 236 -49.90 -78.32 45.77
N VAL A 237 -49.21 -78.39 46.92
CA VAL A 237 -48.05 -79.27 47.12
C VAL A 237 -48.41 -80.66 47.64
N VAL A 238 -49.44 -80.72 48.50
CA VAL A 238 -49.98 -82.01 49.03
C VAL A 238 -51.49 -81.92 48.98
N LYS A 239 -52.16 -82.93 48.41
CA LYS A 239 -53.64 -83.04 48.41
C LYS A 239 -54.13 -83.71 49.65
N ALA A 240 -55.34 -83.34 50.08
CA ALA A 240 -55.99 -84.00 51.19
C ALA A 240 -56.12 -85.50 50.97
N GLY A 241 -55.66 -86.32 51.92
CA GLY A 241 -55.62 -87.76 51.86
C GLY A 241 -54.30 -88.40 51.43
N GLU A 242 -53.28 -87.62 51.04
CA GLU A 242 -51.95 -88.07 50.66
C GLU A 242 -51.02 -88.16 51.88
N THR A 243 -50.13 -89.23 51.91
CA THR A 243 -49.08 -89.31 52.95
C THR A 243 -47.93 -88.28 52.66
N ILE A 244 -47.58 -87.46 53.67
CA ILE A 244 -46.52 -86.46 53.53
C ILE A 244 -45.16 -87.18 53.45
N THR A 245 -44.43 -86.92 52.36
CA THR A 245 -43.12 -87.47 52.06
C THR A 245 -42.06 -86.35 51.84
N ASN A 246 -40.78 -86.77 51.90
CA ASN A 246 -39.66 -85.81 51.57
C ASN A 246 -39.76 -85.27 50.14
N ALA A 247 -40.48 -85.99 49.23
CA ALA A 247 -40.70 -85.48 47.86
C ALA A 247 -41.60 -84.21 47.86
N HIS A 248 -42.56 -84.07 48.78
CA HIS A 248 -43.43 -82.92 48.92
C HIS A 248 -42.65 -81.68 49.46
N ILE A 249 -41.71 -81.95 50.40
CA ILE A 249 -40.81 -80.88 50.89
C ILE A 249 -39.93 -80.33 49.74
N ALA A 250 -39.36 -81.29 48.95
CA ALA A 250 -38.58 -80.86 47.75
C ALA A 250 -39.45 -80.16 46.71
N ALA A 251 -40.76 -80.45 46.61
CA ALA A 251 -41.70 -79.79 45.74
C ALA A 251 -41.97 -78.31 46.22
N VAL A 252 -42.11 -78.11 47.55
CA VAL A 252 -42.19 -76.71 48.13
C VAL A 252 -40.94 -75.90 47.77
N GLN A 253 -39.76 -76.47 48.05
CA GLN A 253 -38.49 -75.78 47.75
C GLN A 253 -38.37 -75.48 46.27
N LYS A 254 -38.77 -76.39 45.40
CA LYS A 254 -38.74 -76.20 43.94
C LYS A 254 -39.75 -75.12 43.49
N ALA A 255 -40.98 -75.11 44.05
CA ALA A 255 -42.01 -74.14 43.73
C ALA A 255 -41.62 -72.71 44.20
N VAL A 256 -41.11 -72.60 45.44
CA VAL A 256 -40.58 -71.39 45.97
C VAL A 256 -39.43 -70.84 45.10
N LYS A 257 -38.46 -71.71 44.81
CA LYS A 257 -37.32 -71.36 43.98
C LYS A 257 -37.74 -70.87 42.58
N ALA A 258 -38.67 -71.64 41.94
CA ALA A 258 -39.17 -71.26 40.62
C ALA A 258 -39.83 -69.85 40.65
N LYS A 259 -40.58 -69.53 41.71
CA LYS A 259 -41.21 -68.22 41.87
C LYS A 259 -40.22 -67.13 42.18
N LEU A 260 -39.19 -67.39 42.94
CA LEU A 260 -38.09 -66.45 43.19
C LEU A 260 -37.35 -66.16 41.89
N ASP A 261 -37.02 -67.20 41.11
CA ASP A 261 -36.32 -67.03 39.83
C ASP A 261 -37.21 -66.26 38.81
N GLU A 262 -38.53 -66.40 38.84
CA GLU A 262 -39.48 -65.65 38.00
C GLU A 262 -39.48 -64.18 38.38
N ILE A 263 -39.61 -63.87 39.68
CA ILE A 263 -39.61 -62.49 40.18
C ILE A 263 -38.27 -61.82 39.91
N GLU A 264 -37.16 -62.48 40.31
CA GLU A 264 -35.83 -61.94 40.00
C GLU A 264 -35.61 -61.72 38.52
N GLY A 265 -36.02 -62.62 37.66
CA GLY A 265 -35.91 -62.57 36.21
C GLY A 265 -36.68 -61.36 35.62
N SER A 266 -37.92 -61.18 36.14
CA SER A 266 -38.77 -60.05 35.74
C SER A 266 -38.14 -58.69 36.08
N TYR A 267 -37.69 -58.50 37.31
CA TYR A 267 -37.05 -57.26 37.76
C TYR A 267 -35.69 -57.03 37.11
N ARG A 268 -34.89 -58.06 36.92
CA ARG A 268 -33.62 -57.97 36.18
C ARG A 268 -33.85 -57.59 34.72
N GLY A 269 -34.90 -58.08 34.09
CA GLY A 269 -35.25 -57.73 32.72
C GLY A 269 -35.74 -56.32 32.59
N GLN A 270 -36.42 -55.76 33.60
CA GLN A 270 -36.76 -54.33 33.64
C GLN A 270 -35.52 -53.43 33.86
N LEU A 271 -34.71 -53.80 34.86
CA LEU A 271 -33.48 -53.07 35.18
C LEU A 271 -32.52 -53.04 33.97
N GLN A 272 -32.41 -54.17 33.27
CA GLN A 272 -31.57 -54.21 32.05
C GLN A 272 -32.06 -53.24 30.97
N ARG A 273 -33.37 -53.17 30.74
CA ARG A 273 -33.96 -52.20 29.76
C ARG A 273 -33.73 -50.75 30.18
N ASP A 274 -33.85 -50.47 31.48
CA ASP A 274 -33.59 -49.11 31.99
C ASP A 274 -32.11 -48.76 31.88
N PHE A 275 -31.21 -49.70 32.13
CA PHE A 275 -29.75 -49.49 31.90
C PHE A 275 -29.42 -49.29 30.42
N GLU A 276 -30.00 -50.03 29.53
CA GLU A 276 -29.84 -49.86 28.08
C GLU A 276 -30.33 -48.49 27.64
N ARG A 277 -31.43 -47.96 28.20
CA ARG A 277 -31.92 -46.63 27.94
C ARG A 277 -30.92 -45.55 28.42
N LEU A 278 -30.41 -45.66 29.64
CA LEU A 278 -29.43 -44.75 30.20
C LEU A 278 -28.09 -44.80 29.44
N ASP A 279 -27.67 -45.95 28.97
CA ASP A 279 -26.47 -46.13 28.17
C ASP A 279 -26.65 -45.49 26.76
N MET A 280 -27.84 -45.59 26.16
CA MET A 280 -28.17 -44.91 24.91
C MET A 280 -28.16 -43.36 25.11
N GLU A 281 -28.75 -42.87 26.19
CA GLU A 281 -28.75 -41.43 26.53
C GLU A 281 -27.32 -40.92 26.75
N LYS A 282 -26.47 -41.71 27.41
CA LYS A 282 -25.06 -41.40 27.56
C LYS A 282 -24.30 -41.34 26.22
N GLN A 283 -24.64 -42.28 25.30
CA GLN A 283 -24.05 -42.26 23.95
C GLN A 283 -24.49 -41.06 23.12
N THR A 284 -25.77 -40.69 23.20
CA THR A 284 -26.27 -39.49 22.49
C THR A 284 -25.61 -38.20 23.00
N LEU A 285 -25.53 -38.02 24.32
CA LEU A 285 -24.82 -36.89 24.94
C LEU A 285 -23.34 -36.85 24.56
N ARG A 286 -22.72 -38.01 24.42
CA ARG A 286 -21.33 -38.10 23.95
C ARG A 286 -21.21 -37.62 22.50
N ALA A 287 -22.07 -38.13 21.61
CA ALA A 287 -22.05 -37.76 20.20
C ALA A 287 -22.32 -36.26 19.98
N GLU A 288 -23.32 -35.73 20.67
CA GLU A 288 -23.64 -34.30 20.62
C GLU A 288 -22.47 -33.40 21.12
N ALA A 289 -21.83 -33.78 22.23
CA ALA A 289 -20.68 -33.07 22.73
C ALA A 289 -19.46 -33.14 21.79
N GLU A 290 -19.21 -34.32 21.20
CA GLU A 290 -18.14 -34.52 20.22
C GLU A 290 -18.41 -33.69 18.95
N GLU A 291 -19.64 -33.67 18.44
CA GLU A 291 -20.04 -32.86 17.28
C GLU A 291 -19.86 -31.33 17.54
N GLN A 292 -20.32 -30.86 18.71
CA GLN A 292 -20.15 -29.44 19.09
C GLN A 292 -18.66 -29.05 19.23
N MET A 293 -17.84 -29.91 19.83
CA MET A 293 -16.40 -29.66 19.96
C MET A 293 -15.69 -29.68 18.60
N GLU A 294 -16.10 -30.56 17.69
CA GLU A 294 -15.55 -30.64 16.33
C GLU A 294 -15.96 -29.41 15.51
N ALA A 295 -17.21 -28.97 15.60
CA ALA A 295 -17.68 -27.73 14.98
C ALA A 295 -16.89 -26.51 15.43
N LEU A 296 -16.61 -26.40 16.73
CA LEU A 296 -15.78 -25.33 17.28
C LEU A 296 -14.33 -25.37 16.77
N ARG A 297 -13.73 -26.56 16.67
CA ARG A 297 -12.38 -26.72 16.10
C ARG A 297 -12.32 -26.31 14.64
N ASN A 298 -13.31 -26.72 13.85
CA ASN A 298 -13.41 -26.34 12.44
C ASN A 298 -13.58 -24.82 12.27
N GLN A 299 -14.36 -24.18 13.14
CA GLN A 299 -14.48 -22.72 13.16
C GLN A 299 -13.15 -22.02 13.49
N LEU A 300 -12.41 -22.52 14.47
CA LEU A 300 -11.09 -21.99 14.82
C LEU A 300 -10.12 -22.11 13.64
N GLU A 301 -10.10 -23.26 12.97
CA GLU A 301 -9.24 -23.49 11.81
C GLU A 301 -9.60 -22.55 10.64
N GLU A 302 -10.90 -22.34 10.39
CA GLU A 302 -11.36 -21.41 9.35
C GLU A 302 -10.95 -19.96 9.66
N ILE A 303 -11.05 -19.51 10.92
CA ILE A 303 -10.61 -18.20 11.36
C ILE A 303 -9.09 -18.06 11.22
N SER A 304 -8.34 -19.06 11.64
CA SER A 304 -6.87 -19.10 11.50
C SER A 304 -6.46 -18.99 10.03
N MET A 305 -7.03 -19.79 9.13
CA MET A 305 -6.74 -19.72 7.70
C MET A 305 -7.06 -18.35 7.08
N LYS A 306 -8.18 -17.73 7.46
CA LYS A 306 -8.54 -16.39 7.00
C LYS A 306 -7.58 -15.32 7.52
N SER A 307 -7.20 -15.42 8.78
CA SER A 307 -6.20 -14.56 9.42
C SER A 307 -4.86 -14.67 8.71
N ASP A 308 -4.35 -15.88 8.52
CA ASP A 308 -3.08 -16.14 7.85
C ASP A 308 -3.05 -15.57 6.42
N SER A 309 -4.13 -15.76 5.67
CA SER A 309 -4.26 -15.19 4.31
C SER A 309 -4.23 -13.66 4.30
N THR A 310 -4.85 -13.03 5.29
CA THR A 310 -4.87 -11.56 5.41
C THR A 310 -3.50 -11.03 5.85
N ASN A 311 -2.89 -11.69 6.81
CA ASN A 311 -1.60 -11.34 7.38
C ASN A 311 -0.46 -11.54 6.37
N SER A 312 -0.52 -12.61 5.59
CA SER A 312 0.41 -12.83 4.47
C SER A 312 0.34 -11.66 3.46
N LYS A 313 -0.85 -11.21 3.09
CA LYS A 313 -1.02 -10.05 2.20
C LYS A 313 -0.43 -8.76 2.78
N LEU A 314 -0.64 -8.50 4.08
CA LEU A 314 -0.09 -7.31 4.74
C LEU A 314 1.45 -7.37 4.82
N ARG A 315 2.00 -8.56 5.06
CA ARG A 315 3.43 -8.79 5.05
C ARG A 315 4.03 -8.61 3.65
N ASP A 316 3.39 -9.16 2.64
CA ASP A 316 3.79 -9.03 1.25
C ASP A 316 3.70 -7.56 0.79
N GLU A 317 2.66 -6.82 1.19
CA GLU A 317 2.56 -5.38 0.95
C GLU A 317 3.76 -4.60 1.51
N LEU A 318 4.22 -4.92 2.72
CA LEU A 318 5.40 -4.29 3.33
C LEU A 318 6.71 -4.69 2.65
N LEU A 319 6.83 -5.94 2.20
CA LEU A 319 8.03 -6.44 1.52
C LEU A 319 8.14 -5.91 0.08
N ASP A 320 7.00 -5.73 -0.59
CA ASP A 320 6.92 -5.19 -1.96
C ASP A 320 7.18 -3.68 -2.03
N LEU A 321 7.15 -2.97 -0.89
CA LEU A 321 7.51 -1.56 -0.81
C LEU A 321 9.02 -1.38 -1.06
N GLN A 322 9.38 -1.19 -2.33
CA GLN A 322 10.76 -0.92 -2.73
C GLN A 322 10.91 0.51 -3.25
N PRO A 323 12.11 1.13 -3.12
CA PRO A 323 12.41 2.38 -3.79
C PRO A 323 12.17 2.25 -5.30
N LEU A 324 11.66 3.30 -5.93
CA LEU A 324 11.26 3.35 -7.35
C LEU A 324 10.01 2.52 -7.71
N ALA A 325 9.31 1.92 -6.76
CA ALA A 325 8.01 1.28 -7.01
C ALA A 325 6.95 2.33 -7.39
N PHE A 326 6.04 1.94 -8.30
CA PHE A 326 4.97 2.82 -8.78
C PHE A 326 3.66 2.47 -8.11
N LEU A 327 3.00 3.48 -7.54
CA LEU A 327 1.74 3.31 -6.83
C LEU A 327 0.61 4.08 -7.54
N SER A 328 -0.57 3.46 -7.61
CA SER A 328 -1.78 4.19 -7.98
C SER A 328 -2.19 5.14 -6.85
N GLU A 329 -3.08 6.10 -7.10
CA GLU A 329 -3.58 6.99 -6.05
C GLU A 329 -4.33 6.22 -4.94
N ILE A 330 -5.06 5.18 -5.32
CA ILE A 330 -5.79 4.32 -4.37
C ILE A 330 -4.79 3.57 -3.50
N SER A 331 -3.86 2.82 -4.11
CA SER A 331 -2.82 2.07 -3.39
C SER A 331 -1.96 2.97 -2.50
N TYR A 332 -1.62 4.17 -2.96
CA TYR A 332 -0.87 5.13 -2.14
C TYR A 332 -1.64 5.55 -0.88
N ARG A 333 -2.95 5.83 -0.99
CA ARG A 333 -3.77 6.21 0.16
C ARG A 333 -3.90 5.08 1.16
N GLU A 334 -4.13 3.86 0.70
CA GLU A 334 -4.22 2.65 1.52
C GLU A 334 -2.90 2.37 2.25
N LEU A 335 -1.79 2.33 1.52
CA LEU A 335 -0.47 2.11 2.09
C LEU A 335 -0.05 3.24 3.04
N LYS A 336 -0.38 4.48 2.72
CA LYS A 336 -0.07 5.63 3.58
C LYS A 336 -0.85 5.61 4.89
N SER A 337 -2.12 5.16 4.87
CA SER A 337 -2.92 5.04 6.10
C SER A 337 -2.39 3.95 7.02
N ARG A 338 -1.87 2.85 6.47
CA ARG A 338 -1.33 1.71 7.23
C ARG A 338 0.16 1.89 7.58
N TRP A 339 0.97 2.27 6.61
CA TRP A 339 2.44 2.25 6.66
C TRP A 339 3.09 3.61 6.40
N GLY A 340 2.41 4.70 6.71
CA GLY A 340 2.85 6.06 6.39
C GLY A 340 4.21 6.47 6.94
N ASN A 341 4.69 5.81 7.99
CA ASN A 341 6.00 6.05 8.57
C ASN A 341 7.13 5.24 7.92
N VAL A 342 6.80 4.20 7.14
CA VAL A 342 7.76 3.27 6.55
C VAL A 342 8.31 3.79 5.23
N PHE A 343 7.51 4.53 4.47
CA PHE A 343 7.90 4.97 3.13
C PHE A 343 7.48 6.41 2.84
N ARG A 344 8.16 7.00 1.86
CA ARG A 344 7.78 8.27 1.23
C ARG A 344 7.55 8.03 -0.25
N ALA A 345 6.48 8.58 -0.77
CA ALA A 345 6.17 8.53 -2.20
C ALA A 345 5.60 9.89 -2.63
N ASP A 346 6.05 10.35 -3.78
CA ASP A 346 5.66 11.63 -4.35
C ASP A 346 5.38 11.53 -5.84
N MET A 347 4.87 12.60 -6.43
CA MET A 347 4.60 12.76 -7.86
C MET A 347 5.41 13.90 -8.47
N GLY A 348 5.54 13.87 -9.79
CA GLY A 348 6.16 14.96 -10.54
C GLY A 348 7.69 14.97 -10.48
N ALA A 349 8.27 16.08 -10.91
CA ALA A 349 9.72 16.24 -10.95
C ALA A 349 10.35 16.33 -9.55
N GLU A 350 9.59 16.72 -8.54
CA GLU A 350 10.01 16.80 -7.14
C GLU A 350 10.44 15.43 -6.60
N ALA A 351 9.64 14.39 -6.88
CA ALA A 351 9.96 13.01 -6.53
C ALA A 351 11.31 12.56 -7.14
N PHE A 352 11.52 12.86 -8.42
CA PHE A 352 12.78 12.51 -9.09
C PHE A 352 13.97 13.31 -8.56
N MET A 353 13.77 14.57 -8.18
CA MET A 353 14.82 15.37 -7.59
C MET A 353 15.31 14.78 -6.27
N ASP A 354 14.41 14.32 -5.42
CA ASP A 354 14.75 13.66 -4.16
C ASP A 354 15.48 12.33 -4.38
N ILE A 355 15.04 11.54 -5.35
CA ILE A 355 15.72 10.28 -5.72
C ILE A 355 17.14 10.56 -6.23
N LEU A 356 17.31 11.54 -7.14
CA LEU A 356 18.60 11.87 -7.75
C LEU A 356 19.60 12.45 -6.76
N ARG A 357 19.15 13.19 -5.74
CA ARG A 357 19.99 13.71 -4.66
C ARG A 357 20.58 12.61 -3.77
N ARG A 358 19.84 11.51 -3.59
CA ARG A 358 20.25 10.36 -2.78
C ARG A 358 21.03 9.32 -3.57
N LEU A 359 21.09 9.47 -4.89
CA LEU A 359 21.72 8.48 -5.77
C LEU A 359 23.23 8.56 -5.65
N ASP A 360 23.84 7.47 -5.17
CA ASP A 360 25.28 7.29 -5.18
C ASP A 360 25.75 6.82 -6.55
N MET A 361 26.46 7.70 -7.26
CA MET A 361 26.94 7.45 -8.62
C MET A 361 28.11 6.46 -8.66
N ASP A 362 28.92 6.41 -7.62
CA ASP A 362 30.08 5.53 -7.56
C ASP A 362 29.64 4.07 -7.33
N ARG A 363 28.79 3.86 -6.35
CA ARG A 363 28.17 2.57 -6.09
C ARG A 363 27.38 2.06 -7.30
N LEU A 364 26.57 2.91 -7.92
CA LEU A 364 25.80 2.54 -9.12
C LEU A 364 26.72 2.14 -10.29
N SER A 365 27.86 2.80 -10.45
CA SER A 365 28.87 2.42 -11.45
C SER A 365 29.44 1.03 -11.19
N GLU A 366 29.82 0.74 -9.96
CA GLU A 366 30.37 -0.57 -9.56
C GLU A 366 29.34 -1.70 -9.79
N ASP A 367 28.09 -1.49 -9.37
CA ASP A 367 27.00 -2.44 -9.56
C ASP A 367 26.76 -2.75 -11.05
N LEU A 368 26.75 -1.71 -11.89
CA LEU A 368 26.59 -1.87 -13.34
C LEU A 368 27.79 -2.55 -13.99
N TRP A 369 29.03 -2.28 -13.55
CA TRP A 369 30.22 -3.00 -14.01
C TRP A 369 30.14 -4.49 -13.67
N ASN A 370 29.71 -4.82 -12.44
CA ASN A 370 29.50 -6.19 -12.02
C ASN A 370 28.40 -6.87 -12.84
N GLU A 371 27.27 -6.19 -13.09
CA GLU A 371 26.21 -6.69 -13.95
C GLU A 371 26.71 -6.99 -15.37
N VAL A 372 27.47 -6.10 -15.98
CA VAL A 372 28.04 -6.28 -17.32
C VAL A 372 28.96 -7.49 -17.41
N ARG A 373 29.73 -7.76 -16.33
CA ARG A 373 30.68 -8.90 -16.27
C ARG A 373 29.96 -10.23 -16.03
N THR A 374 28.95 -10.25 -15.17
CA THR A 374 28.29 -11.49 -14.71
C THR A 374 27.14 -11.93 -15.59
N THR A 375 26.48 -10.99 -16.28
CA THR A 375 25.26 -11.28 -17.05
C THR A 375 25.53 -12.04 -18.33
N LYS A 376 24.90 -13.22 -18.48
CA LYS A 376 24.94 -14.05 -19.72
C LYS A 376 24.00 -13.55 -20.83
N SER A 377 22.93 -12.82 -20.49
CA SER A 377 21.94 -12.31 -21.44
C SER A 377 22.48 -11.11 -22.23
N LYS A 378 22.53 -11.22 -23.58
CA LYS A 378 22.94 -10.13 -24.47
C LYS A 378 22.08 -8.86 -24.33
N GLN A 379 20.77 -9.00 -24.08
CA GLN A 379 19.87 -7.87 -23.92
C GLN A 379 20.12 -7.13 -22.62
N LYS A 380 20.22 -7.85 -21.48
CA LYS A 380 20.52 -7.26 -20.16
C LYS A 380 21.89 -6.57 -20.21
N ARG A 381 22.91 -7.24 -20.76
CA ARG A 381 24.24 -6.66 -20.92
C ARG A 381 24.24 -5.37 -21.76
N LYS A 382 23.50 -5.32 -22.88
CA LYS A 382 23.37 -4.11 -23.71
C LYS A 382 22.70 -2.98 -22.93
N LYS A 383 21.67 -3.28 -22.12
CA LYS A 383 20.97 -2.30 -21.27
C LYS A 383 21.91 -1.77 -20.19
N ALA A 384 22.61 -2.64 -19.46
CA ALA A 384 23.59 -2.27 -18.45
C ALA A 384 24.73 -1.40 -19.03
N VAL A 385 25.29 -1.74 -20.18
CA VAL A 385 26.29 -0.91 -20.87
C VAL A 385 25.75 0.46 -21.25
N SER A 386 24.48 0.56 -21.68
CA SER A 386 23.90 1.86 -22.01
C SER A 386 23.69 2.73 -20.77
N ARG A 387 23.32 2.14 -19.63
CA ARG A 387 23.22 2.81 -18.34
C ARG A 387 24.59 3.26 -17.85
N LEU A 388 25.55 2.35 -17.88
CA LEU A 388 26.94 2.61 -17.44
C LEU A 388 27.55 3.80 -18.20
N LYS A 389 27.34 3.90 -19.53
CA LYS A 389 27.80 5.06 -20.32
C LYS A 389 27.26 6.39 -19.80
N VAL A 390 26.01 6.43 -19.38
CA VAL A 390 25.40 7.64 -18.82
C VAL A 390 26.00 7.97 -17.45
N VAL A 391 26.13 6.96 -16.57
CA VAL A 391 26.73 7.11 -15.24
C VAL A 391 28.16 7.63 -15.34
N GLU A 392 29.00 7.00 -16.17
CA GLU A 392 30.39 7.42 -16.38
C GLU A 392 30.51 8.82 -17.01
N SER A 393 29.55 9.20 -17.87
CA SER A 393 29.52 10.57 -18.42
C SER A 393 29.25 11.60 -17.34
N PHE A 394 28.37 11.32 -16.38
CA PHE A 394 28.13 12.20 -15.23
C PHE A 394 29.37 12.29 -14.32
N ARG A 395 30.01 11.16 -14.02
CA ARG A 395 31.24 11.10 -13.19
C ARG A 395 32.38 11.90 -13.83
N ALA A 396 32.62 11.66 -15.13
CA ALA A 396 33.70 12.34 -15.86
C ALA A 396 33.46 13.86 -15.99
N SER A 397 32.21 14.29 -16.20
CA SER A 397 31.86 15.70 -16.34
C SER A 397 31.68 16.44 -15.02
N LYS A 398 31.66 15.75 -13.89
CA LYS A 398 31.34 16.28 -12.55
C LYS A 398 29.99 16.99 -12.47
N ASN A 399 29.10 16.71 -13.42
CA ASN A 399 27.71 17.20 -13.37
C ASN A 399 26.90 16.40 -12.37
N LYS A 400 26.07 17.09 -11.57
CA LYS A 400 25.15 16.40 -10.67
C LYS A 400 23.89 15.98 -11.42
N PRO A 401 23.40 14.73 -11.23
CA PRO A 401 22.18 14.25 -11.88
C PRO A 401 20.95 15.10 -11.57
N GLU A 402 20.86 15.69 -10.38
CA GLU A 402 19.77 16.57 -9.97
C GLU A 402 19.60 17.82 -10.86
N TRP A 403 20.68 18.25 -11.56
CA TRP A 403 20.61 19.39 -12.48
C TRP A 403 19.81 19.10 -13.76
N MET A 404 19.39 17.87 -13.99
CA MET A 404 18.39 17.56 -15.02
C MET A 404 16.98 18.04 -14.65
N ILE A 405 16.80 18.49 -13.40
CA ILE A 405 15.55 19.04 -12.88
C ILE A 405 15.78 20.51 -12.56
N LEU A 406 14.94 21.36 -13.13
CA LEU A 406 15.06 22.79 -13.06
C LEU A 406 14.27 23.34 -11.87
N SER A 407 14.92 24.08 -10.99
CA SER A 407 14.30 24.92 -9.96
C SER A 407 14.30 26.39 -10.37
N VAL A 408 15.26 26.79 -11.21
CA VAL A 408 15.39 28.14 -11.76
C VAL A 408 15.45 28.06 -13.28
N LEU A 409 14.63 28.83 -13.96
CA LEU A 409 14.58 28.89 -15.42
C LEU A 409 15.26 30.11 -15.94
N PRO A 410 16.29 30.03 -16.82
CA PRO A 410 16.92 31.18 -17.41
C PRO A 410 16.03 31.87 -18.44
N VAL A 411 16.03 33.19 -18.45
CA VAL A 411 15.34 34.02 -19.46
C VAL A 411 16.39 34.63 -20.36
N ILE A 412 16.35 34.30 -21.64
CA ILE A 412 17.33 34.78 -22.63
C ILE A 412 17.22 36.29 -22.82
N PRO A 413 18.30 36.96 -23.23
CA PRO A 413 18.33 38.39 -23.42
C PRO A 413 17.18 38.94 -24.29
N ALA A 414 16.71 40.14 -23.99
CA ALA A 414 15.52 40.74 -24.62
C ALA A 414 15.66 40.88 -26.14
N ASP A 415 16.84 41.29 -26.64
CA ASP A 415 17.08 41.48 -28.08
C ASP A 415 17.21 40.16 -28.86
N LEU A 416 17.40 39.02 -28.17
CA LEU A 416 17.38 37.72 -28.82
C LEU A 416 15.94 37.18 -29.04
N ARG A 417 14.93 37.85 -28.43
CA ARG A 417 13.49 37.61 -28.60
C ARG A 417 12.73 38.90 -28.86
N PRO A 418 13.06 39.62 -29.94
CA PRO A 418 12.62 40.99 -30.16
C PRO A 418 11.11 41.11 -30.30
N MET A 419 10.63 42.29 -29.97
CA MET A 419 9.26 42.76 -30.23
C MET A 419 9.35 44.06 -31.00
N VAL A 420 8.85 44.08 -32.23
CA VAL A 420 8.97 45.22 -33.16
C VAL A 420 7.58 45.74 -33.48
N GLN A 421 7.44 47.07 -33.44
CA GLN A 421 6.23 47.73 -33.91
C GLN A 421 6.23 47.79 -35.44
N LEU A 422 5.14 47.34 -36.03
CA LEU A 422 4.87 47.44 -37.47
C LEU A 422 4.01 48.68 -37.77
N ASP A 423 3.98 49.05 -39.05
CA ASP A 423 3.09 50.10 -39.53
C ASP A 423 1.64 49.78 -39.16
N GLY A 424 0.87 50.80 -38.77
CA GLY A 424 -0.51 50.62 -38.28
C GLY A 424 -0.64 50.18 -36.82
N GLY A 425 0.42 50.38 -36.00
CA GLY A 425 0.36 50.20 -34.54
C GLY A 425 0.34 48.73 -34.08
N ARG A 426 0.49 47.78 -34.98
CA ARG A 426 0.60 46.35 -34.69
C ARG A 426 2.01 45.97 -34.23
N PHE A 427 2.13 44.94 -33.37
CA PHE A 427 3.42 44.46 -32.90
C PHE A 427 3.71 43.06 -33.46
N ALA A 428 4.88 42.86 -34.03
CA ALA A 428 5.46 41.58 -34.34
C ALA A 428 6.33 41.14 -33.14
N THR A 429 6.10 39.95 -32.63
CA THR A 429 6.85 39.42 -31.49
C THR A 429 7.39 38.05 -31.79
N SER A 430 8.51 37.68 -31.18
CA SER A 430 9.03 36.32 -31.20
C SER A 430 8.06 35.37 -30.46
N ASP A 431 7.92 34.16 -30.98
CA ASP A 431 7.10 33.08 -30.36
C ASP A 431 7.58 32.79 -28.93
N LEU A 432 8.87 32.95 -28.63
CA LEU A 432 9.45 32.76 -27.28
C LEU A 432 8.79 33.67 -26.22
N ASN A 433 8.41 34.87 -26.56
CA ASN A 433 7.74 35.77 -25.62
C ASN A 433 6.37 35.20 -25.19
N ASP A 434 5.61 34.60 -26.11
CA ASP A 434 4.35 33.96 -25.78
C ASP A 434 4.56 32.72 -24.90
N LEU A 435 5.62 31.92 -25.15
CA LEU A 435 5.97 30.78 -24.34
C LEU A 435 6.42 31.16 -22.93
N TYR A 436 7.30 32.18 -22.78
CA TYR A 436 7.68 32.72 -21.46
C TYR A 436 6.48 33.29 -20.71
N ARG A 437 5.59 34.02 -21.37
CA ARG A 437 4.36 34.56 -20.73
C ARG A 437 3.49 33.42 -20.17
N ARG A 438 3.36 32.29 -20.88
CA ARG A 438 2.63 31.13 -20.39
C ARG A 438 3.28 30.54 -19.14
N VAL A 439 4.60 30.40 -19.13
CA VAL A 439 5.35 29.91 -17.96
C VAL A 439 5.13 30.83 -16.76
N ILE A 440 5.32 32.16 -16.92
CA ILE A 440 5.18 33.11 -15.81
C ILE A 440 3.74 33.11 -15.28
N ASN A 441 2.72 33.09 -16.15
CA ASN A 441 1.33 33.06 -15.73
C ASN A 441 0.99 31.82 -14.93
N ARG A 442 1.48 30.62 -15.37
CA ARG A 442 1.29 29.35 -14.64
C ARG A 442 2.04 29.34 -13.33
N ASN A 443 3.28 29.83 -13.33
CA ASN A 443 4.09 29.91 -12.12
C ASN A 443 3.47 30.82 -11.05
N ASN A 444 3.03 32.03 -11.45
CA ASN A 444 2.37 32.98 -10.55
C ASN A 444 1.03 32.42 -10.01
N ARG A 445 0.27 31.72 -10.86
CA ARG A 445 -0.96 31.07 -10.44
C ARG A 445 -0.69 29.95 -9.45
N LEU A 446 0.31 29.10 -9.72
CA LEU A 446 0.71 28.04 -8.79
C LEU A 446 1.18 28.62 -7.46
N LYS A 447 2.02 29.66 -7.48
CA LYS A 447 2.49 30.33 -6.27
C LYS A 447 1.32 30.81 -5.40
N ARG A 448 0.33 31.48 -6.02
CA ARG A 448 -0.88 31.94 -5.33
C ARG A 448 -1.71 30.79 -4.76
N LEU A 449 -1.84 29.67 -5.50
CA LEU A 449 -2.57 28.49 -5.01
C LEU A 449 -1.89 27.85 -3.81
N LEU A 450 -0.56 27.78 -3.81
CA LEU A 450 0.22 27.28 -2.67
C LEU A 450 0.10 28.21 -1.44
N GLU A 451 0.16 29.53 -1.64
CA GLU A 451 -0.03 30.52 -0.57
C GLU A 451 -1.44 30.49 0.04
N LEU A 452 -2.45 30.16 -0.74
CA LEU A 452 -3.84 30.04 -0.29
C LEU A 452 -4.19 28.66 0.29
N GLY A 453 -3.27 27.70 0.31
CA GLY A 453 -3.56 26.36 0.79
C GLY A 453 -4.62 25.62 -0.03
N ALA A 454 -4.64 25.80 -1.35
CA ALA A 454 -5.63 25.20 -2.24
C ALA A 454 -5.58 23.65 -2.19
N PRO A 455 -6.70 22.94 -2.46
CA PRO A 455 -6.75 21.48 -2.47
C PRO A 455 -5.69 20.87 -3.39
N ASP A 456 -5.09 19.75 -2.95
CA ASP A 456 -4.00 19.06 -3.65
C ASP A 456 -4.30 18.75 -5.12
N VAL A 457 -5.54 18.41 -5.45
CA VAL A 457 -5.95 18.09 -6.84
C VAL A 457 -5.74 19.30 -7.75
N ILE A 458 -6.09 20.51 -7.28
CA ILE A 458 -5.93 21.75 -8.03
C ILE A 458 -4.45 22.12 -8.16
N VAL A 459 -3.69 21.98 -7.09
CA VAL A 459 -2.25 22.24 -7.06
C VAL A 459 -1.51 21.29 -8.02
N ARG A 460 -1.82 19.98 -7.99
CA ARG A 460 -1.23 18.99 -8.90
C ARG A 460 -1.53 19.30 -10.36
N ASN A 461 -2.77 19.69 -10.66
CA ASN A 461 -3.14 20.05 -12.03
C ASN A 461 -2.37 21.30 -12.51
N GLU A 462 -2.17 22.33 -11.66
CA GLU A 462 -1.39 23.50 -12.02
C GLU A 462 0.10 23.19 -12.13
N LYS A 463 0.67 22.34 -11.23
CA LYS A 463 2.04 21.81 -11.35
C LYS A 463 2.24 21.08 -12.70
N ARG A 464 1.28 20.24 -13.12
CA ARG A 464 1.30 19.58 -14.42
C ARG A 464 1.29 20.57 -15.58
N MET A 465 0.41 21.59 -15.52
CA MET A 465 0.34 22.62 -16.56
C MET A 465 1.60 23.48 -16.62
N LEU A 466 2.27 23.70 -15.49
CA LEU A 466 3.56 24.38 -15.45
C LEU A 466 4.66 23.54 -16.12
N GLN A 467 4.73 22.21 -15.82
CA GLN A 467 5.64 21.29 -16.51
C GLN A 467 5.40 21.33 -18.03
N GLU A 468 4.15 21.29 -18.47
CA GLU A 468 3.80 21.37 -19.89
C GLU A 468 4.19 22.70 -20.53
N ALA A 469 4.08 23.82 -19.82
CA ALA A 469 4.46 25.13 -20.32
C ALA A 469 5.98 25.25 -20.52
N VAL A 470 6.77 24.74 -19.57
CA VAL A 470 8.24 24.71 -19.67
C VAL A 470 8.70 23.75 -20.77
N ASP A 471 8.08 22.58 -20.88
CA ASP A 471 8.37 21.63 -21.96
C ASP A 471 8.20 22.29 -23.33
N SER A 472 7.11 23.04 -23.52
CA SER A 472 6.85 23.76 -24.77
C SER A 472 7.85 24.87 -25.06
N LEU A 473 8.34 25.56 -24.01
CA LEU A 473 9.37 26.58 -24.15
C LEU A 473 10.71 25.99 -24.59
N ILE A 474 11.09 24.84 -24.03
CA ILE A 474 12.38 24.19 -24.32
C ILE A 474 12.31 23.45 -25.67
N ASP A 475 11.35 22.56 -25.85
CA ASP A 475 11.18 21.79 -27.11
C ASP A 475 9.70 21.45 -27.36
N ASN A 476 9.02 22.27 -28.15
CA ASN A 476 7.61 22.09 -28.50
C ASN A 476 7.36 20.89 -29.41
N SER A 477 8.36 20.44 -30.16
CA SER A 477 8.25 19.30 -31.09
C SER A 477 8.16 17.92 -30.41
N GLN A 478 8.65 17.81 -29.16
CA GLN A 478 8.64 16.56 -28.40
C GLN A 478 7.30 16.27 -27.70
N ARG A 479 6.34 17.15 -27.80
CA ARG A 479 5.00 16.95 -27.25
C ARG A 479 4.12 16.20 -28.24
N GLY A 480 3.22 15.36 -27.74
CA GLY A 480 2.25 14.63 -28.57
C GLY A 480 1.32 15.59 -29.36
N LYS A 481 1.02 16.77 -28.77
CA LYS A 481 0.30 17.86 -29.42
C LYS A 481 1.05 19.17 -29.17
N ALA A 482 1.75 19.66 -30.19
CA ALA A 482 2.50 20.90 -30.13
C ALA A 482 1.59 22.12 -29.90
N LEU A 483 2.07 23.10 -29.12
CA LEU A 483 1.36 24.35 -28.95
C LEU A 483 1.39 25.16 -30.24
N SER A 484 0.23 25.61 -30.68
CA SER A 484 0.08 26.41 -31.89
C SER A 484 -0.66 27.72 -31.64
N ARG A 485 -0.43 28.71 -32.49
CA ARG A 485 -1.16 29.98 -32.49
C ARG A 485 -2.40 29.83 -33.38
N ARG A 486 -3.60 30.01 -32.81
CA ARG A 486 -4.87 29.87 -33.51
C ARG A 486 -5.03 28.56 -34.32
N GLY A 487 -4.42 27.45 -33.83
CA GLY A 487 -4.54 26.13 -34.45
C GLY A 487 -3.84 25.94 -35.82
N ARG A 488 -3.10 26.93 -36.32
CA ARG A 488 -2.53 26.89 -37.67
C ARG A 488 -1.01 26.70 -37.75
N ARG A 489 -0.26 27.31 -36.83
CA ARG A 489 1.21 27.28 -36.83
C ARG A 489 1.74 26.95 -35.46
N GLU A 490 2.63 25.95 -35.41
CA GLU A 490 3.35 25.61 -34.18
C GLU A 490 4.27 26.78 -33.73
N LEU A 491 4.32 27.00 -32.43
CA LEU A 491 5.21 27.99 -31.85
C LEU A 491 6.65 27.47 -31.84
N LYS A 492 7.58 28.28 -32.31
CA LYS A 492 9.01 27.95 -32.29
C LYS A 492 9.56 28.00 -30.88
N SER A 493 10.07 26.85 -30.41
CA SER A 493 10.71 26.70 -29.10
C SER A 493 12.18 27.13 -29.12
N LEU A 494 12.83 27.15 -27.93
CA LEU A 494 14.28 27.38 -27.81
C LEU A 494 15.08 26.36 -28.62
N SER A 495 14.69 25.09 -28.58
CA SER A 495 15.31 24.01 -29.36
C SER A 495 15.29 24.29 -30.87
N ASP A 496 14.16 24.76 -31.41
CA ASP A 496 14.01 25.10 -32.82
C ASP A 496 14.87 26.29 -33.27
N MET A 497 15.18 27.20 -32.32
CA MET A 497 16.07 28.30 -32.60
C MET A 497 17.55 27.93 -32.57
N LEU A 498 17.92 26.85 -31.92
CA LEU A 498 19.30 26.39 -31.77
C LEU A 498 19.70 25.36 -32.83
N LYS A 499 18.82 24.36 -33.09
CA LYS A 499 19.08 23.21 -33.97
C LYS A 499 18.72 23.44 -35.44
N GLY A 500 19.29 22.62 -36.30
CA GLY A 500 19.00 22.60 -37.74
C GLY A 500 19.80 23.59 -38.61
N LYS A 501 19.56 23.55 -39.92
CA LYS A 501 20.31 24.36 -40.92
C LYS A 501 20.16 25.88 -40.68
N LYS A 502 18.99 26.30 -40.20
CA LYS A 502 18.66 27.71 -39.89
C LYS A 502 18.90 28.08 -38.42
N GLY A 503 19.34 27.13 -37.60
CA GLY A 503 19.59 27.33 -36.16
C GLY A 503 20.85 28.17 -35.92
N ARG A 504 20.91 28.77 -34.73
CA ARG A 504 21.97 29.75 -34.35
C ARG A 504 23.36 29.10 -34.30
N PHE A 505 23.47 27.83 -33.89
CA PHE A 505 24.77 27.14 -33.89
C PHE A 505 25.35 27.04 -35.32
N ARG A 506 24.57 26.52 -36.25
CA ARG A 506 25.07 26.32 -37.63
C ARG A 506 25.22 27.62 -38.39
N ARG A 507 24.24 28.52 -38.30
CA ARG A 507 24.22 29.78 -39.10
C ARG A 507 25.13 30.86 -38.52
N ASN A 508 25.11 31.09 -37.20
CA ASN A 508 25.74 32.27 -36.60
C ASN A 508 27.10 31.96 -35.97
N GLN A 509 27.37 30.76 -35.53
CA GLN A 509 28.66 30.39 -34.94
C GLN A 509 29.57 29.70 -35.95
N ILE A 510 29.15 28.59 -36.51
CA ILE A 510 29.96 27.82 -37.49
C ILE A 510 30.10 28.60 -38.79
N GLY A 511 28.99 29.14 -39.31
CA GLY A 511 29.00 29.89 -40.58
C GLY A 511 29.82 31.19 -40.57
N ARG A 512 29.97 31.84 -39.40
CA ARG A 512 30.83 33.03 -39.26
C ARG A 512 32.32 32.69 -39.06
N ALA A 513 32.62 31.49 -38.61
CA ALA A 513 34.01 31.03 -38.44
C ALA A 513 34.69 30.73 -39.80
N HIS A 514 33.88 30.55 -40.87
CA HIS A 514 34.38 30.32 -42.24
C HIS A 514 34.44 31.58 -43.10
N VAL A 515 34.03 32.74 -42.56
CA VAL A 515 34.12 34.06 -43.23
C VAL A 515 35.14 34.93 -42.52
#